data_be0e0752a6d0653e06539579803925d7
#
_entry.id   be0e0752a6d0653e06539579803925d7
#
_cell.length_a   1.000
_cell.length_b   1.000
_cell.length_c   1.000
_cell.angle_alpha   90.00
_cell.angle_beta   90.00
_cell.angle_gamma   90.00
#
_symmetry.space_group_name_H-M   'P 1'
#
loop_
_entity.id
_entity.type
_entity.pdbx_description
1 polymer ?
#
loop_
_entity_poly.entity_id
_entity_poly.type
_entity_poly.pdbx_seq_one_letter_code
_entity_poly.pdbx_strand_id
1 'polypeptide(L)'
;GGQDATVTDANLQLGRLHRDTFGATDIDLSPQFASEALVRSVGERLGLDANTSAVGVAEVVDENMANAARAHAVENGKDMGGYTMIAFGGGAPLHASRLMDKLGLDELIVPPGAGVGSAIGFLVAPFSYEAVRSFYTSTLDFDVDGSNEVLASLTDEAMSFVQPALSEDAEAILTVERQVSMRYAGQGWEIPVALDDDSTFDEFAAELLSAKFTKAYEGFFGRAIDDLAIETVSWSVRV
;
A
#
# COMPACT_ATOMS: atom_id res chain seq x y z
N GLY A 1 -29.33 -7.65 0.41
CA GLY A 1 -28.21 -8.49 0.76
C GLY A 1 -28.03 -9.68 -0.17
N GLY A 2 -26.83 -10.22 -0.22
CA GLY A 2 -26.52 -11.46 -0.94
C GLY A 2 -27.17 -12.68 -0.30
N GLN A 3 -27.16 -13.81 -1.01
CA GLN A 3 -27.64 -15.09 -0.49
C GLN A 3 -26.50 -16.01 -0.04
N ASP A 4 -25.28 -15.76 -0.51
CA ASP A 4 -24.11 -16.54 -0.16
C ASP A 4 -23.44 -16.00 1.11
N ALA A 5 -22.77 -16.91 1.86
CA ALA A 5 -22.04 -16.53 3.06
C ALA A 5 -20.86 -15.61 2.74
N THR A 6 -20.65 -14.64 3.61
CA THR A 6 -19.55 -13.68 3.55
C THR A 6 -18.68 -13.77 4.80
N VAL A 7 -17.50 -13.13 4.77
CA VAL A 7 -16.64 -12.99 5.97
C VAL A 7 -17.36 -12.21 7.09
N THR A 8 -18.21 -11.26 6.71
CA THR A 8 -19.04 -10.51 7.66
C THR A 8 -20.00 -11.44 8.41
N ASP A 9 -20.63 -12.38 7.70
CA ASP A 9 -21.53 -13.37 8.33
C ASP A 9 -20.76 -14.27 9.30
N ALA A 10 -19.55 -14.71 8.92
CA ALA A 10 -18.68 -15.48 9.80
C ALA A 10 -18.27 -14.67 11.06
N ASN A 11 -17.87 -13.42 10.91
CA ASN A 11 -17.49 -12.56 12.02
C ASN A 11 -18.69 -12.26 12.95
N LEU A 12 -19.88 -12.09 12.38
CA LEU A 12 -21.12 -11.90 13.15
C LEU A 12 -21.47 -13.17 13.92
N GLN A 13 -21.41 -14.34 13.29
CA GLN A 13 -21.68 -15.65 13.92
C GLN A 13 -20.70 -15.97 15.05
N LEU A 14 -19.43 -15.58 14.89
CA LEU A 14 -18.39 -15.77 15.90
C LEU A 14 -18.38 -14.70 17.00
N GLY A 15 -19.27 -13.71 16.95
CA GLY A 15 -19.31 -12.61 17.91
C GLY A 15 -18.13 -11.64 17.84
N ARG A 16 -17.34 -11.69 16.77
CA ARG A 16 -16.28 -10.70 16.51
C ARG A 16 -16.86 -9.35 16.09
N LEU A 17 -18.04 -9.37 15.47
CA LEU A 17 -18.79 -8.20 15.03
C LEU A 17 -20.13 -8.18 15.78
N HIS A 18 -20.46 -7.05 16.39
CA HIS A 18 -21.68 -6.88 17.15
C HIS A 18 -22.71 -6.11 16.35
N ARG A 19 -23.96 -6.64 16.28
CA ARG A 19 -25.06 -6.00 15.56
C ARG A 19 -25.29 -4.56 16.00
N ASP A 20 -25.33 -4.33 17.32
CA ASP A 20 -25.73 -3.06 17.90
C ASP A 20 -24.62 -1.98 17.84
N THR A 21 -23.39 -2.37 17.49
CA THR A 21 -22.21 -1.48 17.39
C THR A 21 -21.69 -1.36 15.96
N PHE A 22 -22.37 -1.96 15.00
CA PHE A 22 -21.99 -1.89 13.59
C PHE A 22 -22.43 -0.55 13.00
N GLY A 23 -21.59 0.43 13.16
CA GLY A 23 -21.59 1.71 12.46
C GLY A 23 -22.91 2.46 12.35
N ALA A 24 -22.89 3.73 12.12
CA ALA A 24 -24.06 4.57 11.82
C ALA A 24 -24.53 4.36 10.37
N THR A 25 -24.85 3.13 9.99
CA THR A 25 -25.29 2.81 8.62
C THR A 25 -26.71 2.25 8.68
N ASP A 26 -27.50 2.49 7.65
CA ASP A 26 -28.84 1.90 7.46
C ASP A 26 -28.79 0.37 7.16
N ILE A 27 -27.65 -0.29 7.50
CA ILE A 27 -27.47 -1.72 7.29
C ILE A 27 -27.80 -2.46 8.58
N ASP A 28 -28.91 -3.20 8.57
CA ASP A 28 -29.30 -4.09 9.68
C ASP A 28 -28.64 -5.47 9.50
N LEU A 29 -27.74 -5.81 10.41
CA LEU A 29 -27.12 -7.12 10.44
C LEU A 29 -28.04 -8.13 11.13
N SER A 30 -28.35 -9.23 10.45
CA SER A 30 -29.18 -10.31 10.96
C SER A 30 -28.35 -11.56 11.29
N PRO A 31 -28.15 -11.90 12.57
CA PRO A 31 -27.46 -13.14 12.97
C PRO A 31 -28.15 -14.40 12.42
N GLN A 32 -29.46 -14.36 12.29
CA GLN A 32 -30.22 -15.49 11.74
C GLN A 32 -29.87 -15.71 10.26
N PHE A 33 -29.90 -14.67 9.43
CA PHE A 33 -29.56 -14.79 8.01
C PHE A 33 -28.09 -15.16 7.79
N ALA A 34 -27.20 -14.65 8.63
CA ALA A 34 -25.79 -15.04 8.61
C ALA A 34 -25.62 -16.55 8.88
N SER A 35 -26.27 -17.05 9.91
CA SER A 35 -26.26 -18.48 10.25
C SER A 35 -26.81 -19.35 9.12
N GLU A 36 -27.98 -18.99 8.55
CA GLU A 36 -28.57 -19.70 7.42
C GLU A 36 -27.68 -19.68 6.16
N ALA A 37 -27.05 -18.55 5.86
CA ALA A 37 -26.13 -18.44 4.74
C ALA A 37 -24.88 -19.32 4.92
N LEU A 38 -24.30 -19.35 6.11
CA LEU A 38 -23.13 -20.20 6.44
C LEU A 38 -23.46 -21.68 6.31
N VAL A 39 -24.63 -22.12 6.84
CA VAL A 39 -25.04 -23.51 6.69
C VAL A 39 -25.26 -23.87 5.22
N ARG A 40 -26.00 -23.05 4.48
CA ARG A 40 -26.31 -23.31 3.06
C ARG A 40 -25.03 -23.30 2.18
N SER A 41 -24.12 -22.32 2.37
CA SER A 41 -22.97 -22.16 1.49
C SER A 41 -21.83 -23.13 1.79
N VAL A 42 -21.67 -23.52 3.07
CA VAL A 42 -20.54 -24.34 3.55
C VAL A 42 -21.05 -25.60 4.27
N GLY A 43 -21.93 -25.42 5.24
CA GLY A 43 -22.35 -26.47 6.16
C GLY A 43 -22.96 -27.67 5.48
N GLU A 44 -23.93 -27.47 4.58
CA GLU A 44 -24.63 -28.56 3.86
C GLU A 44 -23.71 -29.48 3.08
N ARG A 45 -22.64 -28.91 2.49
CA ARG A 45 -21.67 -29.68 1.69
C ARG A 45 -20.72 -30.49 2.54
N LEU A 46 -20.42 -30.02 3.75
CA LEU A 46 -19.37 -30.56 4.63
C LEU A 46 -19.94 -31.26 5.87
N GLY A 47 -21.28 -31.22 6.08
CA GLY A 47 -21.92 -31.77 7.28
C GLY A 47 -21.60 -30.97 8.55
N LEU A 48 -21.46 -29.63 8.43
CA LEU A 48 -21.07 -28.75 9.53
C LEU A 48 -22.24 -27.86 9.96
N ASP A 49 -22.24 -27.49 11.23
CA ASP A 49 -23.17 -26.47 11.75
C ASP A 49 -22.68 -25.05 11.40
N ALA A 50 -23.47 -24.02 11.71
CA ALA A 50 -23.17 -22.63 11.41
C ALA A 50 -21.90 -22.15 12.11
N ASN A 51 -21.65 -22.53 13.37
CA ASN A 51 -20.48 -22.11 14.12
C ASN A 51 -19.20 -22.69 13.52
N THR A 52 -19.20 -24.00 13.26
CA THR A 52 -18.07 -24.70 12.66
C THR A 52 -17.79 -24.17 11.25
N SER A 53 -18.84 -23.89 10.48
CA SER A 53 -18.72 -23.25 9.16
C SER A 53 -18.12 -21.86 9.26
N ALA A 54 -18.52 -21.05 10.23
CA ALA A 54 -17.97 -19.71 10.48
C ALA A 54 -16.48 -19.75 10.86
N VAL A 55 -16.10 -20.69 11.74
CA VAL A 55 -14.68 -20.92 12.08
C VAL A 55 -13.88 -21.29 10.84
N GLY A 56 -14.40 -22.21 10.01
CA GLY A 56 -13.72 -22.61 8.78
C GLY A 56 -13.52 -21.45 7.79
N VAL A 57 -14.55 -20.64 7.57
CA VAL A 57 -14.46 -19.43 6.72
C VAL A 57 -13.44 -18.46 7.27
N ALA A 58 -13.49 -18.13 8.55
CA ALA A 58 -12.56 -17.20 9.18
C ALA A 58 -11.12 -17.72 9.10
N GLU A 59 -10.88 -19.00 9.35
CA GLU A 59 -9.53 -19.60 9.30
C GLU A 59 -8.93 -19.55 7.89
N VAL A 60 -9.71 -19.82 6.85
CA VAL A 60 -9.26 -19.73 5.46
C VAL A 60 -8.91 -18.27 5.09
N VAL A 61 -9.73 -17.32 5.51
CA VAL A 61 -9.49 -15.90 5.26
C VAL A 61 -8.23 -15.44 5.99
N ASP A 62 -8.09 -15.77 7.27
CA ASP A 62 -6.93 -15.41 8.09
C ASP A 62 -5.65 -16.01 7.50
N GLU A 63 -5.70 -17.26 6.97
CA GLU A 63 -4.55 -17.87 6.29
C GLU A 63 -4.21 -17.19 4.97
N ASN A 64 -5.20 -16.84 4.16
CA ASN A 64 -4.98 -16.12 2.91
C ASN A 64 -4.32 -14.75 3.17
N MET A 65 -4.78 -14.01 4.19
CA MET A 65 -4.17 -12.74 4.59
C MET A 65 -2.74 -12.93 5.09
N ALA A 66 -2.49 -13.96 5.92
CA ALA A 66 -1.15 -14.27 6.41
C ALA A 66 -0.20 -14.66 5.26
N ASN A 67 -0.67 -15.44 4.29
CA ASN A 67 0.13 -15.80 3.11
C ASN A 67 0.46 -14.60 2.24
N ALA A 68 -0.48 -13.68 2.04
CA ALA A 68 -0.23 -12.44 1.31
C ALA A 68 0.84 -11.58 2.02
N ALA A 69 0.76 -11.46 3.34
CA ALA A 69 1.76 -10.73 4.13
C ALA A 69 3.15 -11.38 4.03
N ARG A 70 3.23 -12.73 4.14
CA ARG A 70 4.51 -13.47 3.98
C ARG A 70 5.10 -13.28 2.59
N ALA A 71 4.28 -13.40 1.54
CA ALA A 71 4.72 -13.20 0.17
C ALA A 71 5.31 -11.80 -0.02
N HIS A 72 4.59 -10.77 0.43
CA HIS A 72 5.06 -9.40 0.35
C HIS A 72 6.38 -9.17 1.13
N ALA A 73 6.53 -9.74 2.32
CA ALA A 73 7.77 -9.65 3.09
C ALA A 73 8.94 -10.30 2.34
N VAL A 74 8.74 -11.50 1.79
CA VAL A 74 9.78 -12.24 1.03
C VAL A 74 10.16 -11.48 -0.24
N GLU A 75 9.20 -10.95 -1.00
CA GLU A 75 9.44 -10.15 -2.20
C GLU A 75 10.28 -8.90 -1.90
N ASN A 76 10.15 -8.34 -0.70
CA ASN A 76 10.94 -7.20 -0.24
C ASN A 76 12.20 -7.60 0.55
N GLY A 77 12.56 -8.88 0.57
CA GLY A 77 13.75 -9.38 1.28
C GLY A 77 13.68 -9.16 2.80
N LYS A 78 12.48 -9.09 3.38
CA LYS A 78 12.27 -8.85 4.82
C LYS A 78 11.93 -10.15 5.54
N ASP A 79 12.55 -10.35 6.69
CA ASP A 79 12.12 -11.35 7.67
C ASP A 79 11.08 -10.67 8.58
N MET A 80 9.95 -11.32 8.78
CA MET A 80 8.87 -10.77 9.62
C MET A 80 9.18 -10.88 11.13
N GLY A 81 10.12 -11.71 11.52
CA GLY A 81 10.54 -11.83 12.91
C GLY A 81 10.98 -10.48 13.49
N GLY A 82 10.46 -10.13 14.67
CA GLY A 82 10.78 -8.87 15.36
C GLY A 82 10.01 -7.63 14.87
N TYR A 83 9.09 -7.78 13.92
CA TYR A 83 8.18 -6.70 13.56
C TYR A 83 6.97 -6.65 14.47
N THR A 84 6.50 -5.44 14.77
CA THR A 84 5.24 -5.18 15.46
C THR A 84 4.14 -4.99 14.42
N MET A 85 3.00 -5.66 14.60
CA MET A 85 1.82 -5.46 13.75
C MET A 85 1.02 -4.26 14.25
N ILE A 86 0.62 -3.37 13.35
CA ILE A 86 -0.34 -2.30 13.64
C ILE A 86 -1.64 -2.61 12.88
N ALA A 87 -2.74 -2.76 13.61
CA ALA A 87 -4.06 -3.01 13.02
C ALA A 87 -4.94 -1.76 13.11
N PHE A 88 -5.37 -1.26 11.97
CA PHE A 88 -6.29 -0.13 11.87
C PHE A 88 -7.28 -0.34 10.71
N GLY A 89 -8.39 0.45 10.72
CA GLY A 89 -9.51 0.26 9.82
C GLY A 89 -10.65 -0.51 10.47
N GLY A 90 -11.83 -0.53 9.83
CA GLY A 90 -13.05 -1.11 10.41
C GLY A 90 -13.02 -2.63 10.55
N GLY A 91 -12.37 -3.34 9.63
CA GLY A 91 -12.34 -4.81 9.60
C GLY A 91 -11.04 -5.44 10.09
N ALA A 92 -9.89 -4.79 9.87
CA ALA A 92 -8.58 -5.37 10.17
C ALA A 92 -8.41 -5.80 11.64
N PRO A 93 -8.80 -5.01 12.65
CA PRO A 93 -8.68 -5.41 14.05
C PRO A 93 -9.40 -6.71 14.41
N LEU A 94 -10.47 -7.08 13.68
CA LEU A 94 -11.24 -8.32 13.92
C LEU A 94 -10.43 -9.59 13.65
N HIS A 95 -9.40 -9.49 12.80
CA HIS A 95 -8.55 -10.60 12.37
C HIS A 95 -7.13 -10.49 12.92
N ALA A 96 -6.75 -9.34 13.47
CA ALA A 96 -5.36 -9.00 13.75
C ALA A 96 -4.66 -9.93 14.74
N SER A 97 -5.32 -10.35 15.83
CA SER A 97 -4.72 -11.27 16.80
C SER A 97 -4.40 -12.62 16.17
N ARG A 98 -5.31 -13.14 15.33
CA ARG A 98 -5.11 -14.41 14.66
C ARG A 98 -4.03 -14.33 13.58
N LEU A 99 -3.95 -13.19 12.89
CA LEU A 99 -2.87 -12.92 11.94
C LEU A 99 -1.52 -12.83 12.64
N MET A 100 -1.43 -12.15 13.77
CA MET A 100 -0.23 -12.07 14.59
C MET A 100 0.30 -13.47 14.91
N ASP A 101 -0.59 -14.36 15.43
CA ASP A 101 -0.24 -15.76 15.72
C ASP A 101 0.28 -16.51 14.48
N LYS A 102 -0.43 -16.39 13.33
CA LYS A 102 -0.06 -17.06 12.08
C LYS A 102 1.26 -16.56 11.50
N LEU A 103 1.58 -15.30 11.69
CA LEU A 103 2.80 -14.66 11.22
C LEU A 103 3.98 -14.84 12.19
N GLY A 104 3.72 -15.35 13.40
CA GLY A 104 4.75 -15.53 14.42
C GLY A 104 5.28 -14.21 14.97
N LEU A 105 4.42 -13.20 15.04
CA LEU A 105 4.77 -11.88 15.59
C LEU A 105 4.48 -11.83 17.09
N ASP A 106 5.31 -11.11 17.82
CA ASP A 106 5.22 -11.02 19.28
C ASP A 106 4.35 -9.86 19.77
N GLU A 107 4.08 -8.87 18.91
CA GLU A 107 3.41 -7.64 19.31
C GLU A 107 2.36 -7.18 18.29
N LEU A 108 1.20 -6.78 18.83
CA LEU A 108 0.09 -6.20 18.08
C LEU A 108 -0.35 -4.89 18.74
N ILE A 109 -0.36 -3.81 17.97
CA ILE A 109 -0.87 -2.51 18.39
C ILE A 109 -2.18 -2.22 17.67
N VAL A 110 -3.24 -1.95 18.44
CA VAL A 110 -4.50 -1.39 17.95
C VAL A 110 -4.59 0.04 18.48
N PRO A 111 -4.28 1.06 17.68
CA PRO A 111 -4.23 2.43 18.17
C PRO A 111 -5.62 2.97 18.51
N PRO A 112 -5.70 3.97 19.42
CA PRO A 112 -6.96 4.69 19.64
C PRO A 112 -7.52 5.24 18.33
N GLY A 113 -8.82 5.05 18.10
CA GLY A 113 -9.47 5.44 16.84
C GLY A 113 -9.16 4.53 15.64
N ALA A 114 -8.65 3.32 15.87
CA ALA A 114 -8.29 2.37 14.81
C ALA A 114 -9.36 2.21 13.74
N GLY A 115 -10.64 2.14 14.13
CA GLY A 115 -11.76 2.00 13.19
C GLY A 115 -11.94 3.16 12.21
N VAL A 116 -11.41 4.34 12.53
CA VAL A 116 -11.45 5.56 11.71
C VAL A 116 -10.05 6.13 11.42
N GLY A 117 -9.02 5.31 11.59
CA GLY A 117 -7.62 5.72 11.45
C GLY A 117 -7.31 6.41 10.11
N SER A 118 -7.87 5.89 9.02
CA SER A 118 -7.70 6.51 7.69
C SER A 118 -8.35 7.90 7.60
N ALA A 119 -9.50 8.11 8.23
CA ALA A 119 -10.15 9.42 8.27
C ALA A 119 -9.34 10.42 9.11
N ILE A 120 -8.79 9.97 10.24
CA ILE A 120 -7.90 10.79 11.07
C ILE A 120 -6.64 11.16 10.28
N GLY A 121 -6.02 10.18 9.60
CA GLY A 121 -4.86 10.42 8.76
C GLY A 121 -5.14 11.42 7.64
N PHE A 122 -6.30 11.31 6.98
CA PHE A 122 -6.72 12.25 5.95
C PHE A 122 -6.88 13.69 6.47
N LEU A 123 -7.42 13.85 7.70
CA LEU A 123 -7.61 15.17 8.31
C LEU A 123 -6.30 15.87 8.69
N VAL A 124 -5.23 15.11 8.92
CA VAL A 124 -3.92 15.64 9.31
C VAL A 124 -2.88 15.56 8.19
N ALA A 125 -3.25 14.96 7.07
CA ALA A 125 -2.37 14.87 5.90
C ALA A 125 -2.11 16.29 5.35
N PRO A 126 -0.86 16.58 4.94
CA PRO A 126 -0.58 17.82 4.22
C PRO A 126 -1.35 17.85 2.91
N PHE A 127 -1.75 19.04 2.47
CA PHE A 127 -2.29 19.22 1.14
C PHE A 127 -1.16 18.99 0.13
N SER A 128 -1.32 18.02 -0.74
CA SER A 128 -0.28 17.67 -1.71
C SER A 128 -0.88 17.16 -3.01
N TYR A 129 -0.15 17.31 -4.09
CA TYR A 129 -0.47 16.74 -5.39
C TYR A 129 0.77 16.06 -5.98
N GLU A 130 0.59 14.88 -6.53
CA GLU A 130 1.64 14.14 -7.22
C GLU A 130 1.27 14.00 -8.71
N ALA A 131 2.07 14.61 -9.56
CA ALA A 131 1.99 14.43 -11.01
C ALA A 131 2.94 13.30 -11.43
N VAL A 132 2.45 12.37 -12.28
CA VAL A 132 3.23 11.21 -12.73
C VAL A 132 3.14 11.09 -14.24
N ARG A 133 4.28 10.78 -14.89
CA ARG A 133 4.34 10.54 -16.34
C ARG A 133 5.29 9.41 -16.68
N SER A 134 4.84 8.50 -17.53
CA SER A 134 5.73 7.51 -18.11
C SER A 134 6.61 8.18 -19.17
N PHE A 135 7.91 8.11 -18.97
CA PHE A 135 8.90 8.53 -19.95
C PHE A 135 10.10 7.59 -19.84
N TYR A 136 10.31 6.84 -20.89
CA TYR A 136 11.32 5.79 -20.94
C TYR A 136 12.59 6.29 -21.60
N THR A 137 13.72 6.14 -20.91
CA THR A 137 15.04 6.34 -21.48
C THR A 137 16.06 5.38 -20.84
N SER A 138 17.12 5.07 -21.55
CA SER A 138 18.20 4.22 -21.05
C SER A 138 19.38 5.06 -20.62
N THR A 139 20.10 4.66 -19.57
CA THR A 139 21.33 5.32 -19.17
C THR A 139 22.47 5.18 -20.22
N LEU A 140 22.33 4.26 -21.17
CA LEU A 140 23.26 4.12 -22.29
C LEU A 140 23.02 5.13 -23.42
N ASP A 141 21.80 5.65 -23.54
CA ASP A 141 21.38 6.67 -24.51
C ASP A 141 20.34 7.57 -23.82
N PHE A 142 20.84 8.37 -22.88
CA PHE A 142 19.97 9.16 -21.99
C PHE A 142 19.53 10.44 -22.68
N ASP A 143 18.21 10.59 -22.80
CA ASP A 143 17.57 11.79 -23.33
C ASP A 143 17.51 12.89 -22.26
N VAL A 144 18.53 13.72 -22.24
CA VAL A 144 18.67 14.84 -21.28
C VAL A 144 17.55 15.87 -21.46
N ASP A 145 17.32 16.29 -22.69
CA ASP A 145 16.33 17.33 -22.99
C ASP A 145 14.91 16.86 -22.69
N GLY A 146 14.54 15.67 -23.14
CA GLY A 146 13.23 15.08 -22.87
C GLY A 146 12.98 14.84 -21.37
N SER A 147 14.00 14.42 -20.60
CA SER A 147 13.90 14.23 -19.16
C SER A 147 13.68 15.56 -18.43
N ASN A 148 14.38 16.61 -18.82
CA ASN A 148 14.19 17.95 -18.27
C ASN A 148 12.80 18.53 -18.60
N GLU A 149 12.32 18.35 -19.83
CA GLU A 149 10.98 18.77 -20.25
C GLU A 149 9.90 18.05 -19.43
N VAL A 150 10.03 16.74 -19.20
CA VAL A 150 9.11 15.96 -18.39
C VAL A 150 9.07 16.46 -16.96
N LEU A 151 10.25 16.65 -16.32
CA LEU A 151 10.31 17.17 -14.94
C LEU A 151 9.75 18.58 -14.81
N ALA A 152 10.03 19.45 -15.75
CA ALA A 152 9.50 20.82 -15.76
C ALA A 152 7.95 20.78 -15.88
N SER A 153 7.43 20.01 -16.84
CA SER A 153 5.99 19.87 -17.04
C SER A 153 5.26 19.29 -15.84
N LEU A 154 5.85 18.26 -15.17
CA LEU A 154 5.28 17.69 -13.94
C LEU A 154 5.33 18.67 -12.78
N THR A 155 6.40 19.43 -12.67
CA THR A 155 6.54 20.49 -11.64
C THR A 155 5.47 21.56 -11.83
N ASP A 156 5.29 22.06 -13.05
CA ASP A 156 4.27 23.06 -13.37
C ASP A 156 2.84 22.54 -13.11
N GLU A 157 2.58 21.27 -13.46
CA GLU A 157 1.29 20.62 -13.21
C GLU A 157 1.02 20.55 -11.70
N ALA A 158 1.96 20.03 -10.91
CA ALA A 158 1.81 19.87 -9.46
C ALA A 158 1.68 21.23 -8.76
N MET A 159 2.53 22.20 -9.14
CA MET A 159 2.47 23.56 -8.61
C MET A 159 1.16 24.25 -8.91
N SER A 160 0.63 24.13 -10.12
CA SER A 160 -0.63 24.76 -10.51
C SER A 160 -1.82 24.25 -9.67
N PHE A 161 -1.77 22.99 -9.24
CA PHE A 161 -2.78 22.39 -8.39
C PHE A 161 -2.69 22.89 -6.94
N VAL A 162 -1.47 23.03 -6.40
CA VAL A 162 -1.24 23.40 -5.00
C VAL A 162 -1.32 24.90 -4.77
N GLN A 163 -0.97 25.71 -5.77
CA GLN A 163 -0.90 27.17 -5.65
C GLN A 163 -2.16 27.87 -5.10
N PRO A 164 -3.39 27.48 -5.45
CA PRO A 164 -4.59 28.08 -4.85
C PRO A 164 -4.65 27.90 -3.32
N ALA A 165 -4.20 26.76 -2.79
CA ALA A 165 -4.18 26.50 -1.35
C ALA A 165 -3.12 27.35 -0.64
N LEU A 166 -1.97 27.62 -1.27
CA LEU A 166 -0.91 28.47 -0.71
C LEU A 166 -1.36 29.93 -0.53
N SER A 167 -2.28 30.41 -1.36
CA SER A 167 -2.75 31.80 -1.29
C SER A 167 -3.63 32.08 -0.07
N GLU A 168 -4.13 31.03 0.59
CA GLU A 168 -5.00 31.14 1.77
C GLU A 168 -4.22 31.02 3.09
N ASP A 169 -3.01 30.46 3.05
CA ASP A 169 -2.14 30.28 4.21
C ASP A 169 -0.76 30.92 3.98
N ALA A 170 -0.54 32.08 4.60
CA ALA A 170 0.70 32.83 4.46
C ALA A 170 1.93 32.17 5.16
N GLU A 171 1.71 31.14 5.98
CA GLU A 171 2.75 30.40 6.70
C GLU A 171 3.03 29.03 6.09
N ALA A 172 2.38 28.67 4.99
CA ALA A 172 2.56 27.38 4.33
C ALA A 172 3.98 27.20 3.83
N ILE A 173 4.59 26.07 4.17
CA ILE A 173 5.89 25.66 3.67
C ILE A 173 5.68 24.73 2.48
N LEU A 174 6.23 25.12 1.33
CA LEU A 174 6.19 24.31 0.12
C LEU A 174 7.37 23.34 0.10
N THR A 175 7.09 22.08 -0.13
CA THR A 175 8.10 21.03 -0.35
C THR A 175 7.90 20.42 -1.72
N VAL A 176 8.96 20.32 -2.52
CA VAL A 176 8.94 19.66 -3.83
C VAL A 176 9.78 18.38 -3.75
N GLU A 177 9.15 17.24 -3.98
CA GLU A 177 9.84 15.96 -4.06
C GLU A 177 9.83 15.46 -5.49
N ARG A 178 11.00 15.08 -6.02
CA ARG A 178 11.15 14.55 -7.37
C ARG A 178 11.67 13.12 -7.31
N GLN A 179 11.12 12.25 -8.13
CA GLN A 179 11.46 10.84 -8.14
C GLN A 179 11.40 10.29 -9.57
N VAL A 180 12.25 9.32 -9.85
CA VAL A 180 12.19 8.51 -11.06
C VAL A 180 12.17 7.04 -10.70
N SER A 181 11.24 6.28 -11.28
CA SER A 181 11.20 4.83 -11.17
C SER A 181 12.17 4.22 -12.17
N MET A 182 13.10 3.41 -11.68
CA MET A 182 14.19 2.83 -12.48
C MET A 182 14.31 1.34 -12.26
N ARG A 183 14.87 0.64 -13.25
CA ARG A 183 15.12 -0.80 -13.20
C ARG A 183 16.34 -1.18 -14.04
N TYR A 184 16.85 -2.37 -13.84
CA TYR A 184 17.74 -2.96 -14.85
C TYR A 184 16.95 -3.40 -16.07
N ALA A 185 17.53 -3.25 -17.25
CA ALA A 185 16.92 -3.67 -18.51
C ALA A 185 16.45 -5.14 -18.44
N GLY A 186 15.19 -5.37 -18.80
CA GLY A 186 14.57 -6.69 -18.78
C GLY A 186 14.00 -7.12 -17.43
N GLN A 187 14.14 -6.34 -16.35
CA GLN A 187 13.43 -6.59 -15.10
C GLN A 187 11.98 -6.12 -15.17
N GLY A 188 11.08 -6.89 -14.56
CA GLY A 188 9.67 -6.52 -14.43
C GLY A 188 9.36 -5.59 -13.24
N TRP A 189 10.33 -5.39 -12.33
CA TRP A 189 10.17 -4.58 -11.12
C TRP A 189 11.04 -3.34 -11.18
N GLU A 190 10.47 -2.19 -10.88
CA GLU A 190 11.12 -0.89 -10.80
C GLU A 190 11.19 -0.40 -9.36
N ILE A 191 12.26 0.31 -9.03
CA ILE A 191 12.44 0.92 -7.71
C ILE A 191 12.43 2.44 -7.82
N PRO A 192 11.91 3.14 -6.79
CA PRO A 192 11.94 4.59 -6.74
C PRO A 192 13.36 5.09 -6.44
N VAL A 193 13.80 6.07 -7.20
CA VAL A 193 15.06 6.77 -7.01
C VAL A 193 14.79 8.26 -6.81
N ALA A 194 15.10 8.77 -5.62
CA ALA A 194 14.91 10.18 -5.31
C ALA A 194 15.91 11.05 -6.08
N LEU A 195 15.41 12.16 -6.61
CA LEU A 195 16.20 13.20 -7.25
C LEU A 195 16.37 14.37 -6.28
N ASP A 196 17.40 15.18 -6.51
CA ASP A 196 17.58 16.40 -5.75
C ASP A 196 16.57 17.47 -6.22
N ASP A 197 16.12 18.33 -5.32
CA ASP A 197 15.00 19.25 -5.53
C ASP A 197 15.20 20.21 -6.73
N ASP A 198 16.44 20.61 -7.00
CA ASP A 198 16.80 21.54 -8.07
C ASP A 198 17.46 20.85 -9.27
N SER A 199 17.34 19.52 -9.39
CA SER A 199 18.00 18.76 -10.45
C SER A 199 17.56 19.23 -11.83
N THR A 200 18.50 19.84 -12.55
CA THR A 200 18.47 19.96 -14.00
C THR A 200 19.52 19.01 -14.54
N PHE A 201 19.14 18.13 -15.43
CA PHE A 201 20.07 17.17 -16.00
C PHE A 201 20.95 17.83 -17.05
N ASP A 202 22.21 17.38 -17.08
CA ASP A 202 23.23 17.74 -18.02
C ASP A 202 23.85 16.48 -18.65
N GLU A 203 24.97 16.62 -19.30
CA GLU A 203 25.70 15.51 -19.94
C GLU A 203 26.15 14.40 -18.98
N PHE A 204 26.18 14.65 -17.66
CA PHE A 204 26.55 13.67 -16.62
C PHE A 204 25.34 13.00 -15.98
N ALA A 205 24.14 13.30 -16.44
CA ALA A 205 22.88 12.78 -15.86
C ALA A 205 22.81 11.26 -15.82
N ALA A 206 23.25 10.59 -16.86
CA ALA A 206 23.27 9.13 -16.95
C ALA A 206 24.11 8.48 -15.84
N GLU A 207 25.30 9.04 -15.60
CA GLU A 207 26.22 8.57 -14.54
C GLU A 207 25.64 8.84 -13.15
N LEU A 208 25.07 10.05 -12.94
CA LEU A 208 24.41 10.42 -11.70
C LEU A 208 23.24 9.48 -11.38
N LEU A 209 22.35 9.24 -12.35
CA LEU A 209 21.20 8.37 -12.19
C LEU A 209 21.62 6.91 -11.96
N SER A 210 22.63 6.44 -12.68
CA SER A 210 23.20 5.11 -12.48
C SER A 210 23.74 4.94 -11.05
N ALA A 211 24.46 5.91 -10.53
CA ALA A 211 25.00 5.87 -9.17
C ALA A 211 23.87 5.91 -8.11
N LYS A 212 22.87 6.80 -8.29
CA LYS A 212 21.71 6.89 -7.39
C LYS A 212 20.89 5.58 -7.41
N PHE A 213 20.64 5.00 -8.59
CA PHE A 213 19.94 3.74 -8.75
C PHE A 213 20.70 2.59 -8.09
N THR A 214 21.99 2.44 -8.36
CA THR A 214 22.83 1.39 -7.76
C THR A 214 22.76 1.43 -6.24
N LYS A 215 22.92 2.61 -5.64
CA LYS A 215 22.82 2.80 -4.20
C LYS A 215 21.43 2.43 -3.65
N ALA A 216 20.36 2.85 -4.33
CA ALA A 216 18.99 2.52 -3.96
C ALA A 216 18.74 1.00 -4.08
N TYR A 217 19.18 0.39 -5.18
CA TYR A 217 19.03 -1.03 -5.44
C TYR A 217 19.76 -1.90 -4.41
N GLU A 218 20.98 -1.52 -4.02
CA GLU A 218 21.72 -2.17 -2.92
C GLU A 218 20.96 -2.07 -1.60
N GLY A 219 20.31 -0.93 -1.33
CA GLY A 219 19.47 -0.76 -0.15
C GLY A 219 18.26 -1.71 -0.11
N PHE A 220 17.67 -2.00 -1.26
CA PHE A 220 16.52 -2.92 -1.36
C PHE A 220 16.94 -4.40 -1.38
N PHE A 221 18.00 -4.75 -2.13
CA PHE A 221 18.34 -6.13 -2.46
C PHE A 221 19.69 -6.59 -1.90
N GLY A 222 20.43 -5.71 -1.22
CA GLY A 222 21.70 -6.02 -0.56
C GLY A 222 22.91 -6.06 -1.50
N ARG A 223 22.71 -6.02 -2.81
CA ARG A 223 23.77 -5.97 -3.82
C ARG A 223 23.26 -5.38 -5.13
N ALA A 224 24.12 -4.72 -5.88
CA ALA A 224 23.88 -4.32 -7.27
C ALA A 224 24.16 -5.48 -8.24
N ILE A 225 23.78 -5.29 -9.50
CA ILE A 225 24.10 -6.19 -10.61
C ILE A 225 25.01 -5.42 -11.58
N ASP A 226 26.19 -5.94 -11.82
CA ASP A 226 27.15 -5.34 -12.73
C ASP A 226 26.78 -5.59 -14.19
N ASP A 227 27.24 -4.71 -15.08
CA ASP A 227 27.17 -4.84 -16.54
C ASP A 227 25.75 -4.92 -17.14
N LEU A 228 24.71 -4.50 -16.41
CA LEU A 228 23.37 -4.37 -16.95
C LEU A 228 23.00 -2.90 -17.20
N ALA A 229 22.38 -2.65 -18.34
CA ALA A 229 21.81 -1.33 -18.64
C ALA A 229 20.71 -1.00 -17.63
N ILE A 230 20.63 0.27 -17.25
CA ILE A 230 19.62 0.81 -16.36
C ILE A 230 18.64 1.64 -17.19
N GLU A 231 17.36 1.51 -16.88
CA GLU A 231 16.27 2.17 -17.58
C GLU A 231 15.47 3.02 -16.59
N THR A 232 15.09 4.22 -17.01
CA THR A 232 14.03 5.01 -16.36
C THR A 232 12.69 4.63 -16.98
N VAL A 233 11.64 4.58 -16.19
CA VAL A 233 10.32 4.11 -16.64
C VAL A 233 9.24 5.17 -16.45
N SER A 234 9.16 5.74 -15.24
CA SER A 234 8.20 6.79 -14.91
C SER A 234 8.82 7.84 -13.98
N TRP A 235 8.32 9.03 -14.10
CA TRP A 235 8.79 10.22 -13.40
C TRP A 235 7.66 10.79 -12.58
N SER A 236 7.93 11.19 -11.36
CA SER A 236 6.94 11.85 -10.51
C SER A 236 7.51 13.10 -9.84
N VAL A 237 6.62 14.07 -9.68
CA VAL A 237 6.85 15.27 -8.89
C VAL A 237 5.69 15.42 -7.93
N ARG A 238 6.00 15.49 -6.64
CA ARG A 238 5.04 15.75 -5.57
C ARG A 238 5.33 17.13 -4.97
N VAL A 239 4.29 17.91 -4.81
CA VAL A 239 4.33 19.22 -4.16
C VAL A 239 3.35 19.24 -2.99
#